data_dcba7a68a5ef0daaeedde97a4fd2bd62
#
_entry.id   dcba7a68a5ef0daaeedde97a4fd2bd62
#
_cell.length_a   1.000
_cell.length_b   1.000
_cell.length_c   1.000
_cell.angle_alpha   90.00
_cell.angle_beta   90.00
_cell.angle_gamma   90.00
#
_symmetry.space_group_name_H-M   'P 1'
#
loop_
_entity.id
_entity.type
_entity.pdbx_description
1 polymer ?
#
loop_
_entity_poly.entity_id
_entity_poly.type
_entity_poly.pdbx_seq_one_letter_code
_entity_poly.pdbx_strand_id
1 'polypeptide(L)'
;AVCARCYAMLQMENSRCEEFGADLDDSVSYQVYNNIGKTDAAVQAVQQTAGMVIKEDGQIENTLYYSTSCGLRMEEEASNEAVFCAAMSGSRASDAEREESWYRWNTLFSTEELNAAAETFYPGQIGQILSLNVLKRLENGRAEVLQVTGTLGTVAIEGEYAIRQFLRPGDQAVILQDGSTAPSLGLLPSAFFYITPQYQG
;
A
#
# COMPACT_ATOMS: atom_id res chain seq x y z
N ALA A 1 -7.04 4.00 18.44
CA ALA A 1 -6.57 3.41 19.71
C ALA A 1 -6.94 1.93 19.79
N VAL A 2 -8.21 1.54 19.55
CA VAL A 2 -8.66 0.13 19.66
C VAL A 2 -7.94 -0.76 18.66
N CYS A 3 -7.97 -0.43 17.36
CA CYS A 3 -7.28 -1.22 16.32
C CYS A 3 -5.78 -1.36 16.61
N ALA A 4 -5.10 -0.28 16.96
CA ALA A 4 -3.67 -0.32 17.31
C ALA A 4 -3.37 -1.26 18.48
N ARG A 5 -4.29 -1.33 19.46
CA ARG A 5 -4.17 -2.25 20.59
C ARG A 5 -4.38 -3.71 20.17
N CYS A 6 -5.40 -4.00 19.34
CA CYS A 6 -5.62 -5.35 18.82
C CYS A 6 -4.40 -5.84 18.04
N TYR A 7 -3.90 -5.01 17.14
CA TYR A 7 -2.70 -5.33 16.37
C TYR A 7 -1.50 -5.62 17.28
N ALA A 8 -1.21 -4.74 18.25
CA ALA A 8 -0.10 -4.93 19.17
C ALA A 8 -0.23 -6.24 19.98
N MET A 9 -1.43 -6.55 20.51
CA MET A 9 -1.66 -7.77 21.29
C MET A 9 -1.43 -9.02 20.45
N LEU A 10 -1.87 -9.05 19.19
CA LEU A 10 -1.61 -10.18 18.30
C LEU A 10 -0.12 -10.36 17.99
N GLN A 11 0.63 -9.27 17.85
CA GLN A 11 2.08 -9.38 17.66
C GLN A 11 2.79 -9.90 18.92
N MET A 12 2.32 -9.51 20.12
CA MET A 12 2.85 -10.04 21.38
C MET A 12 2.64 -11.56 21.54
N GLU A 13 1.54 -12.10 21.01
CA GLU A 13 1.30 -13.56 20.99
C GLU A 13 2.24 -14.30 20.03
N ASN A 14 2.78 -13.64 19.02
CA ASN A 14 3.62 -14.20 17.98
C ASN A 14 4.92 -13.40 17.82
N SER A 15 5.56 -13.08 18.93
CA SER A 15 6.75 -12.24 18.98
C SER A 15 7.84 -12.75 18.01
N ARG A 16 8.35 -11.84 17.17
CA ARG A 16 9.50 -12.11 16.30
C ARG A 16 10.77 -11.42 16.81
N CYS A 17 10.68 -10.74 17.95
CA CYS A 17 11.74 -9.94 18.53
C CYS A 17 12.21 -10.52 19.89
N GLU A 18 11.87 -11.77 20.19
CA GLU A 18 12.21 -12.45 21.46
C GLU A 18 13.72 -12.44 21.75
N GLU A 19 14.55 -12.57 20.72
CA GLU A 19 16.01 -12.55 20.87
C GLU A 19 16.53 -11.19 21.43
N PHE A 20 15.75 -10.12 21.26
CA PHE A 20 16.04 -8.78 21.79
C PHE A 20 15.29 -8.49 23.11
N GLY A 21 14.53 -9.45 23.63
CA GLY A 21 13.68 -9.25 24.83
C GLY A 21 12.53 -8.29 24.58
N ALA A 22 12.04 -8.19 23.34
CA ALA A 22 10.94 -7.32 22.93
C ALA A 22 9.87 -8.11 22.18
N ASP A 23 8.62 -7.64 22.23
CA ASP A 23 7.52 -8.23 21.46
C ASP A 23 7.35 -7.56 20.08
N LEU A 24 7.75 -6.30 19.97
CA LEU A 24 7.59 -5.44 18.80
C LEU A 24 8.84 -4.59 18.62
N ASP A 25 9.07 -4.13 17.41
CA ASP A 25 10.01 -3.03 17.11
C ASP A 25 9.27 -1.77 16.66
N ASP A 26 9.98 -0.69 16.46
CA ASP A 26 9.47 0.61 16.04
C ASP A 26 9.52 0.84 14.52
N SER A 27 9.79 -0.21 13.75
CA SER A 27 9.92 -0.15 12.30
C SER A 27 8.59 -0.18 11.56
N VAL A 28 8.66 -0.02 10.25
CA VAL A 28 7.52 -0.16 9.32
C VAL A 28 6.96 -1.58 9.25
N SER A 29 7.68 -2.58 9.79
CA SER A 29 7.20 -3.97 9.89
C SER A 29 6.13 -4.16 10.95
N TYR A 30 6.02 -3.20 11.87
CA TYR A 30 5.05 -3.16 12.95
C TYR A 30 4.28 -1.83 12.95
N GLN A 31 4.22 -1.16 14.10
CA GLN A 31 3.63 0.18 14.24
C GLN A 31 4.76 1.18 14.45
N VAL A 32 5.05 1.96 13.43
CA VAL A 32 6.12 2.96 13.47
C VAL A 32 5.99 3.86 14.69
N TYR A 33 7.04 3.96 15.48
CA TYR A 33 7.13 4.84 16.64
C TYR A 33 8.18 5.93 16.41
N ASN A 34 7.72 7.12 16.07
CA ASN A 34 8.59 8.25 15.74
C ASN A 34 9.00 9.10 16.95
N ASN A 35 8.69 8.67 18.17
CA ASN A 35 8.99 9.41 19.42
C ASN A 35 8.51 10.87 19.39
N ILE A 36 7.39 11.14 18.75
CA ILE A 36 6.76 12.47 18.71
C ILE A 36 5.92 12.72 19.96
N GLY A 37 5.69 14.00 20.27
CA GLY A 37 4.86 14.39 21.41
C GLY A 37 3.44 13.87 21.32
N LYS A 38 2.88 13.48 22.46
CA LYS A 38 1.47 13.04 22.55
C LYS A 38 0.54 14.23 22.35
N THR A 39 -0.50 14.05 21.54
CA THR A 39 -1.59 15.04 21.42
C THR A 39 -2.68 14.73 22.45
N ASP A 40 -3.40 15.74 22.92
CA ASP A 40 -4.53 15.58 23.86
C ASP A 40 -5.60 14.64 23.28
N ALA A 41 -5.88 14.73 21.98
CA ALA A 41 -6.82 13.86 21.29
C ALA A 41 -6.39 12.38 21.35
N ALA A 42 -5.10 12.09 21.12
CA ALA A 42 -4.56 10.73 21.23
C ALA A 42 -4.66 10.19 22.68
N VAL A 43 -4.32 11.02 23.68
CA VAL A 43 -4.41 10.67 25.09
C VAL A 43 -5.87 10.35 25.46
N GLN A 44 -6.82 11.21 25.09
CA GLN A 44 -8.24 10.99 25.33
C GLN A 44 -8.75 9.71 24.66
N ALA A 45 -8.41 9.46 23.40
CA ALA A 45 -8.81 8.27 22.67
C ALA A 45 -8.31 6.97 23.37
N VAL A 46 -7.07 6.98 23.86
CA VAL A 46 -6.53 5.84 24.61
C VAL A 46 -7.25 5.63 25.93
N GLN A 47 -7.49 6.70 26.69
CA GLN A 47 -8.17 6.66 27.99
C GLN A 47 -9.63 6.19 27.87
N GLN A 48 -10.39 6.76 26.91
CA GLN A 48 -11.79 6.42 26.68
C GLN A 48 -12.00 4.98 26.20
N THR A 49 -10.98 4.41 25.55
CA THR A 49 -11.01 3.03 25.02
C THR A 49 -10.12 2.08 25.82
N ALA A 50 -9.77 2.42 27.07
CA ALA A 50 -8.89 1.58 27.88
C ALA A 50 -9.45 0.15 28.03
N GLY A 51 -8.61 -0.87 27.74
CA GLY A 51 -8.99 -2.28 27.81
C GLY A 51 -9.91 -2.78 26.69
N MET A 52 -10.40 -1.89 25.79
CA MET A 52 -11.28 -2.30 24.69
C MET A 52 -10.48 -2.94 23.55
N VAL A 53 -10.94 -4.09 23.08
CA VAL A 53 -10.43 -4.82 21.91
C VAL A 53 -11.61 -5.30 21.05
N ILE A 54 -11.36 -5.51 19.76
CA ILE A 54 -12.32 -6.11 18.83
C ILE A 54 -12.06 -7.62 18.83
N LYS A 55 -13.12 -8.41 18.94
CA LYS A 55 -13.07 -9.87 18.89
C LYS A 55 -14.06 -10.41 17.88
N GLU A 56 -13.66 -11.44 17.17
CA GLU A 56 -14.51 -12.30 16.36
C GLU A 56 -14.34 -13.74 16.86
N ASP A 57 -15.43 -14.45 17.09
CA ASP A 57 -15.45 -15.81 17.64
C ASP A 57 -14.59 -16.00 18.94
N GLY A 58 -14.54 -14.95 19.76
CA GLY A 58 -13.79 -14.94 21.01
C GLY A 58 -12.29 -14.66 20.89
N GLN A 59 -11.76 -14.61 19.70
CA GLN A 59 -10.36 -14.27 19.42
C GLN A 59 -10.21 -12.77 19.12
N ILE A 60 -9.03 -12.19 19.41
CA ILE A 60 -8.73 -10.81 19.04
C ILE A 60 -8.60 -10.74 17.52
N GLU A 61 -9.33 -9.79 16.92
CA GLU A 61 -9.32 -9.59 15.46
C GLU A 61 -8.08 -8.81 15.01
N ASN A 62 -7.53 -9.21 13.85
CA ASN A 62 -6.42 -8.50 13.22
C ASN A 62 -6.92 -7.24 12.50
N THR A 63 -7.04 -6.18 13.25
CA THR A 63 -7.57 -4.89 12.80
C THR A 63 -6.49 -4.04 12.17
N LEU A 64 -6.24 -4.24 10.87
CA LEU A 64 -5.34 -3.37 10.09
C LEU A 64 -5.96 -1.98 9.92
N TYR A 65 -5.11 -0.97 9.81
CA TYR A 65 -5.52 0.41 9.59
C TYR A 65 -4.53 1.15 8.68
N TYR A 66 -4.99 2.19 8.02
CA TYR A 66 -4.24 3.00 7.07
C TYR A 66 -4.75 4.45 7.12
N SER A 67 -4.01 5.36 6.52
CA SER A 67 -4.34 6.80 6.59
C SER A 67 -5.51 7.20 5.70
N THR A 68 -5.61 6.64 4.49
CA THR A 68 -6.64 6.99 3.51
C THR A 68 -7.03 5.77 2.71
N SER A 69 -8.33 5.49 2.59
CA SER A 69 -8.82 4.38 1.78
C SER A 69 -8.85 4.74 0.29
N CYS A 70 -8.86 3.72 -0.56
CA CYS A 70 -9.12 3.92 -2.00
C CYS A 70 -10.63 3.94 -2.33
N GLY A 71 -11.51 3.84 -1.33
CA GLY A 71 -12.95 3.80 -1.48
C GLY A 71 -13.54 2.47 -1.94
N LEU A 72 -12.72 1.45 -2.15
CA LEU A 72 -13.22 0.09 -2.41
C LEU A 72 -13.64 -0.57 -1.08
N ARG A 73 -14.84 -1.12 -1.06
CA ARG A 73 -15.33 -1.88 0.08
C ARG A 73 -14.90 -3.33 -0.02
N MET A 74 -14.66 -3.98 1.12
CA MET A 74 -14.23 -5.39 1.16
C MET A 74 -15.26 -6.36 0.55
N GLU A 75 -16.55 -5.98 0.52
CA GLU A 75 -17.63 -6.78 -0.06
C GLU A 75 -17.74 -6.65 -1.59
N GLU A 76 -16.95 -5.79 -2.21
CA GLU A 76 -16.97 -5.59 -3.66
C GLU A 76 -15.88 -6.44 -4.29
N GLU A 77 -16.28 -7.34 -5.17
CA GLU A 77 -15.34 -8.11 -5.96
C GLU A 77 -14.61 -7.19 -6.95
N ALA A 78 -13.37 -6.87 -6.66
CA ALA A 78 -12.50 -6.02 -7.47
C ALA A 78 -11.26 -6.78 -7.98
N SER A 79 -11.33 -8.11 -8.04
CA SER A 79 -10.27 -8.97 -8.56
C SER A 79 -10.11 -8.85 -10.08
N ASN A 80 -11.17 -8.44 -10.80
CA ASN A 80 -11.11 -8.17 -12.23
C ASN A 80 -10.56 -6.78 -12.52
N GLU A 81 -9.56 -6.68 -13.39
CA GLU A 81 -8.89 -5.42 -13.74
C GLU A 81 -9.85 -4.35 -14.26
N ALA A 82 -10.79 -4.71 -15.15
CA ALA A 82 -11.73 -3.74 -15.71
C ALA A 82 -12.70 -3.21 -14.64
N VAL A 83 -13.14 -4.06 -13.71
CA VAL A 83 -13.98 -3.66 -12.58
C VAL A 83 -13.22 -2.75 -11.65
N PHE A 84 -11.98 -3.10 -11.33
CA PHE A 84 -11.09 -2.29 -10.51
C PHE A 84 -10.87 -0.90 -11.14
N CYS A 85 -10.47 -0.86 -12.41
CA CYS A 85 -10.24 0.42 -13.13
C CYS A 85 -11.49 1.29 -13.16
N ALA A 86 -12.67 0.71 -13.41
CA ALA A 86 -13.93 1.44 -13.40
C ALA A 86 -14.25 2.02 -12.00
N ALA A 87 -14.01 1.25 -10.95
CA ALA A 87 -14.21 1.70 -9.57
C ALA A 87 -13.23 2.82 -9.17
N MET A 88 -11.99 2.74 -9.63
CA MET A 88 -10.94 3.72 -9.32
C MET A 88 -11.01 5.00 -10.15
N SER A 89 -11.63 4.97 -11.34
CA SER A 89 -11.76 6.16 -12.21
C SER A 89 -12.76 7.19 -11.68
N GLY A 90 -13.62 6.81 -10.74
CA GLY A 90 -14.64 7.68 -10.15
C GLY A 90 -14.37 8.00 -8.69
N SER A 91 -15.08 9.03 -8.19
CA SER A 91 -15.19 9.31 -6.77
C SER A 91 -16.57 8.84 -6.29
N ARG A 92 -16.61 8.07 -5.21
CA ARG A 92 -17.87 7.57 -4.64
C ARG A 92 -18.44 8.61 -3.67
N ALA A 93 -19.66 9.06 -3.93
CA ALA A 93 -20.31 10.02 -3.06
C ALA A 93 -20.49 9.55 -1.60
N SER A 94 -20.51 8.23 -1.38
CA SER A 94 -20.64 7.61 -0.06
C SER A 94 -19.31 7.39 0.67
N ASP A 95 -18.17 7.65 0.03
CA ASP A 95 -16.87 7.47 0.67
C ASP A 95 -16.54 8.70 1.51
N ALA A 96 -16.32 8.48 2.80
CA ALA A 96 -16.02 9.55 3.74
C ALA A 96 -14.67 10.24 3.48
N GLU A 97 -13.73 9.53 2.85
CA GLU A 97 -12.36 10.00 2.59
C GLU A 97 -12.17 10.61 1.20
N ARG A 98 -13.24 10.70 0.41
CA ARG A 98 -13.18 11.20 -0.98
C ARG A 98 -12.60 12.62 -1.13
N GLU A 99 -12.66 13.43 -0.08
CA GLU A 99 -12.13 14.78 -0.05
C GLU A 99 -10.66 14.84 0.43
N GLU A 100 -10.11 13.71 0.88
CA GLU A 100 -8.71 13.64 1.30
C GLU A 100 -7.77 13.68 0.10
N SER A 101 -6.69 14.45 0.18
CA SER A 101 -5.76 14.65 -0.94
C SER A 101 -5.21 13.33 -1.47
N TRP A 102 -4.95 12.36 -0.59
CA TRP A 102 -4.42 11.03 -0.94
C TRP A 102 -5.46 10.02 -1.44
N TYR A 103 -6.74 10.38 -1.50
CA TYR A 103 -7.80 9.48 -1.97
C TYR A 103 -7.57 9.01 -3.41
N ARG A 104 -7.02 9.89 -4.25
CA ARG A 104 -6.53 9.57 -5.60
C ARG A 104 -5.15 10.20 -5.80
N TRP A 105 -4.32 9.47 -6.45
CA TRP A 105 -2.97 9.91 -6.77
C TRP A 105 -2.54 9.33 -8.12
N ASN A 106 -1.56 9.95 -8.73
CA ASN A 106 -0.87 9.42 -9.89
C ASN A 106 0.63 9.76 -9.82
N THR A 107 1.42 8.97 -10.53
CA THR A 107 2.83 9.20 -10.75
C THR A 107 3.20 8.70 -12.14
N LEU A 108 4.21 9.29 -12.74
CA LEU A 108 4.68 8.94 -14.07
C LEU A 108 6.02 8.23 -13.96
N PHE A 109 6.22 7.25 -14.81
CA PHE A 109 7.50 6.56 -14.95
C PHE A 109 7.96 6.67 -16.39
N SER A 110 9.18 7.10 -16.60
CA SER A 110 9.83 6.97 -17.90
C SER A 110 10.28 5.52 -18.13
N THR A 111 10.51 5.18 -19.40
CA THR A 111 11.07 3.87 -19.75
C THR A 111 12.44 3.65 -19.12
N GLU A 112 13.24 4.70 -19.00
CA GLU A 112 14.57 4.67 -18.38
C GLU A 112 14.51 4.33 -16.90
N GLU A 113 13.57 4.91 -16.17
CA GLU A 113 13.37 4.61 -14.73
C GLU A 113 12.92 3.18 -14.51
N LEU A 114 11.98 2.70 -15.34
CA LEU A 114 11.51 1.33 -15.28
C LEU A 114 12.63 0.33 -15.62
N ASN A 115 13.45 0.61 -16.62
CA ASN A 115 14.61 -0.21 -16.98
C ASN A 115 15.66 -0.22 -15.87
N ALA A 116 15.91 0.91 -15.20
CA ALA A 116 16.81 0.98 -14.05
C ALA A 116 16.29 0.17 -12.86
N ALA A 117 14.98 0.19 -12.60
CA ALA A 117 14.36 -0.66 -11.60
C ALA A 117 14.50 -2.15 -11.95
N ALA A 118 14.25 -2.52 -13.21
CA ALA A 118 14.41 -3.89 -13.69
C ALA A 118 15.84 -4.40 -13.47
N GLU A 119 16.85 -3.62 -13.81
CA GLU A 119 18.25 -4.01 -13.61
C GLU A 119 18.63 -4.06 -12.12
N THR A 120 18.06 -3.19 -11.31
CA THR A 120 18.33 -3.16 -9.85
C THR A 120 17.78 -4.39 -9.14
N PHE A 121 16.53 -4.77 -9.42
CA PHE A 121 15.84 -5.83 -8.70
C PHE A 121 15.95 -7.21 -9.37
N TYR A 122 16.12 -7.24 -10.69
CA TYR A 122 16.14 -8.46 -11.50
C TYR A 122 17.26 -8.39 -12.56
N PRO A 123 18.53 -8.25 -12.14
CA PRO A 123 19.64 -8.02 -13.04
C PRO A 123 19.75 -9.08 -14.11
N GLY A 124 19.80 -8.67 -15.39
CA GLY A 124 19.94 -9.54 -16.54
C GLY A 124 18.72 -10.42 -16.87
N GLN A 125 17.61 -10.33 -16.15
CA GLN A 125 16.43 -11.19 -16.35
C GLN A 125 15.37 -10.56 -17.25
N ILE A 126 15.21 -9.25 -17.22
CA ILE A 126 14.13 -8.53 -17.90
C ILE A 126 14.66 -7.82 -19.16
N GLY A 127 15.78 -7.12 -19.06
CA GLY A 127 16.28 -6.23 -20.11
C GLY A 127 15.46 -4.95 -20.22
N GLN A 128 15.24 -4.46 -21.43
CA GLN A 128 14.38 -3.29 -21.66
C GLN A 128 12.91 -3.67 -21.48
N ILE A 129 12.19 -2.90 -20.68
CA ILE A 129 10.78 -3.17 -20.40
C ILE A 129 9.92 -2.88 -21.64
N LEU A 130 9.07 -3.83 -21.96
CA LEU A 130 8.09 -3.78 -23.06
C LEU A 130 6.67 -3.58 -22.54
N SER A 131 6.33 -4.21 -21.40
CA SER A 131 5.01 -4.07 -20.81
C SER A 131 5.01 -4.40 -19.31
N LEU A 132 4.04 -3.79 -18.62
CA LEU A 132 3.69 -4.02 -17.23
C LEU A 132 2.20 -4.37 -17.16
N ASN A 133 1.85 -5.48 -16.52
CA ASN A 133 0.46 -5.91 -16.36
C ASN A 133 0.21 -6.42 -14.94
N VAL A 134 -0.85 -5.98 -14.30
CA VAL A 134 -1.33 -6.61 -13.06
C VAL A 134 -2.01 -7.91 -13.44
N LEU A 135 -1.35 -9.05 -13.18
CA LEU A 135 -1.87 -10.38 -13.50
C LEU A 135 -2.93 -10.86 -12.52
N LYS A 136 -2.77 -10.48 -11.26
CA LYS A 136 -3.65 -10.93 -10.19
C LYS A 136 -3.91 -9.81 -9.21
N ARG A 137 -5.18 -9.65 -8.86
CA ARG A 137 -5.64 -8.85 -7.73
C ARG A 137 -6.30 -9.75 -6.70
N LEU A 138 -6.23 -9.35 -5.44
CA LEU A 138 -7.07 -9.93 -4.40
C LEU A 138 -8.53 -9.45 -4.57
N GLU A 139 -9.46 -10.08 -3.87
CA GLU A 139 -10.90 -9.73 -3.91
C GLU A 139 -11.14 -8.25 -3.62
N ASN A 140 -10.38 -7.68 -2.70
CA ASN A 140 -10.44 -6.24 -2.37
C ASN A 140 -9.81 -5.31 -3.43
N GLY A 141 -9.30 -5.83 -4.55
CA GLY A 141 -8.70 -5.06 -5.64
C GLY A 141 -7.20 -4.79 -5.50
N ARG A 142 -6.57 -5.15 -4.38
CA ARG A 142 -5.13 -4.98 -4.19
C ARG A 142 -4.34 -5.78 -5.22
N ALA A 143 -3.36 -5.15 -5.88
CA ALA A 143 -2.43 -5.86 -6.77
C ALA A 143 -1.60 -6.86 -5.96
N GLU A 144 -1.61 -8.13 -6.41
CA GLU A 144 -0.91 -9.24 -5.78
C GLU A 144 0.21 -9.79 -6.64
N VAL A 145 0.04 -9.75 -7.97
CA VAL A 145 1.07 -10.17 -8.92
C VAL A 145 1.19 -9.15 -10.04
N LEU A 146 2.36 -8.57 -10.19
CA LEU A 146 2.73 -7.70 -11.31
C LEU A 146 3.63 -8.47 -12.27
N GLN A 147 3.21 -8.61 -13.52
CA GLN A 147 4.04 -9.13 -14.59
C GLN A 147 4.82 -7.99 -15.25
N VAL A 148 6.12 -8.20 -15.35
CA VAL A 148 7.04 -7.31 -16.06
C VAL A 148 7.64 -8.09 -17.22
N THR A 149 7.35 -7.66 -18.45
CA THR A 149 7.89 -8.28 -19.67
C THR A 149 8.89 -7.34 -20.31
N GLY A 150 10.04 -7.86 -20.66
CA GLY A 150 11.10 -7.13 -21.33
C GLY A 150 11.77 -7.94 -22.45
N THR A 151 12.83 -7.36 -23.02
CA THR A 151 13.53 -7.93 -24.18
C THR A 151 14.28 -9.22 -23.88
N LEU A 152 14.64 -9.49 -22.62
CA LEU A 152 15.37 -10.69 -22.22
C LEU A 152 14.45 -11.76 -21.59
N GLY A 153 13.31 -11.36 -21.03
CA GLY A 153 12.41 -12.29 -20.39
C GLY A 153 11.23 -11.62 -19.69
N THR A 154 10.50 -12.44 -18.96
CA THR A 154 9.34 -12.04 -18.19
C THR A 154 9.50 -12.47 -16.74
N VAL A 155 9.23 -11.57 -15.80
CA VAL A 155 9.26 -11.81 -14.36
C VAL A 155 7.88 -11.51 -13.78
N ALA A 156 7.42 -12.36 -12.85
CA ALA A 156 6.27 -12.10 -12.02
C ALA A 156 6.75 -11.64 -10.63
N ILE A 157 6.35 -10.43 -10.24
CA ILE A 157 6.65 -9.84 -8.94
C ILE A 157 5.45 -10.09 -8.04
N GLU A 158 5.65 -10.83 -6.96
CA GLU A 158 4.58 -11.24 -6.05
C GLU A 158 4.62 -10.46 -4.73
N GLY A 159 3.43 -10.10 -4.26
CA GLY A 159 3.22 -9.43 -2.99
C GLY A 159 3.30 -7.90 -3.08
N GLU A 160 2.48 -7.27 -2.26
CA GLU A 160 2.29 -5.83 -2.21
C GLU A 160 3.60 -5.06 -2.07
N TYR A 161 4.43 -5.45 -1.11
CA TYR A 161 5.65 -4.72 -0.80
C TYR A 161 6.65 -4.74 -1.95
N ALA A 162 6.87 -5.92 -2.55
CA ALA A 162 7.80 -6.07 -3.68
C ALA A 162 7.35 -5.28 -4.91
N ILE A 163 6.03 -5.28 -5.19
CA ILE A 163 5.45 -4.49 -6.29
C ILE A 163 5.66 -2.99 -6.05
N ARG A 164 5.35 -2.51 -4.84
CA ARG A 164 5.52 -1.10 -4.47
C ARG A 164 6.99 -0.66 -4.45
N GLN A 165 7.88 -1.57 -4.11
CA GLN A 165 9.32 -1.33 -4.11
C GLN A 165 9.87 -1.25 -5.54
N PHE A 166 9.43 -2.13 -6.42
CA PHE A 166 9.79 -2.12 -7.84
C PHE A 166 9.30 -0.84 -8.55
N LEU A 167 8.04 -0.45 -8.30
CA LEU A 167 7.40 0.75 -8.85
C LEU A 167 7.60 1.98 -7.95
N ARG A 168 8.71 2.08 -7.23
CA ARG A 168 8.97 3.27 -6.42
C ARG A 168 9.18 4.49 -7.34
N PRO A 169 8.44 5.58 -7.14
CA PRO A 169 8.75 6.85 -7.80
C PRO A 169 10.13 7.32 -7.30
N GLY A 170 11.08 7.51 -8.18
CA GLY A 170 12.41 8.01 -7.82
C GLY A 170 12.34 9.38 -7.14
N ASP A 171 12.95 10.39 -7.74
CA ASP A 171 12.86 11.78 -7.27
C ASP A 171 11.58 12.48 -7.74
N GLN A 172 10.68 11.76 -8.43
CA GLN A 172 9.44 12.33 -8.96
C GLN A 172 8.41 12.53 -7.86
N ALA A 173 7.69 13.64 -7.96
CA ALA A 173 6.58 13.92 -7.10
C ALA A 173 5.37 13.01 -7.44
N VAL A 174 4.67 12.57 -6.41
CA VAL A 174 3.33 12.00 -6.54
C VAL A 174 2.35 13.15 -6.68
N ILE A 175 1.51 13.12 -7.71
CA ILE A 175 0.46 14.11 -7.93
C ILE A 175 -0.80 13.63 -7.22
N LEU A 176 -1.31 14.41 -6.30
CA LEU A 176 -2.50 14.13 -5.51
C LEU A 176 -3.78 14.56 -6.26
N GLN A 177 -4.96 14.15 -5.76
CA GLN A 177 -6.23 14.43 -6.44
C GLN A 177 -6.56 15.93 -6.54
N ASP A 178 -6.08 16.74 -5.62
CA ASP A 178 -6.25 18.19 -5.62
C ASP A 178 -5.27 18.93 -6.52
N GLY A 179 -4.40 18.20 -7.24
CA GLY A 179 -3.34 18.71 -8.10
C GLY A 179 -2.08 19.14 -7.34
N SER A 180 -2.05 19.06 -6.02
CA SER A 180 -0.85 19.29 -5.25
C SER A 180 0.13 18.13 -5.44
N THR A 181 1.40 18.33 -5.06
CA THR A 181 2.43 17.31 -5.17
C THR A 181 2.95 16.91 -3.80
N ALA A 182 3.19 15.62 -3.63
CA ALA A 182 3.86 15.06 -2.45
C ALA A 182 5.21 14.46 -2.84
N PRO A 183 6.22 14.50 -1.96
CA PRO A 183 7.49 13.83 -2.21
C PRO A 183 7.29 12.32 -2.29
N SER A 184 8.17 11.64 -3.03
CA SER A 184 8.24 10.18 -3.02
C SER A 184 8.50 9.65 -1.61
N LEU A 185 7.74 8.63 -1.22
CA LEU A 185 7.92 7.94 0.06
C LEU A 185 8.92 6.77 -0.02
N GLY A 186 9.67 6.68 -1.14
CA GLY A 186 10.60 5.57 -1.38
C GLY A 186 9.91 4.26 -1.78
N LEU A 187 8.59 4.25 -1.81
CA LEU A 187 7.72 3.17 -2.29
C LEU A 187 6.56 3.77 -3.09
N LEU A 188 5.94 3.00 -3.98
CA LEU A 188 4.64 3.39 -4.54
C LEU A 188 3.64 3.61 -3.38
N PRO A 189 2.84 4.67 -3.39
CA PRO A 189 1.96 5.00 -2.26
C PRO A 189 1.05 3.86 -1.82
N SER A 190 0.55 3.06 -2.77
CA SER A 190 -0.38 1.97 -2.50
C SER A 190 -0.24 0.87 -3.54
N ALA A 191 -0.70 -0.35 -3.22
CA ALA A 191 -0.90 -1.43 -4.18
C ALA A 191 -2.32 -1.42 -4.82
N PHE A 192 -3.12 -0.42 -4.52
CA PHE A 192 -4.39 -0.14 -5.20
C PHE A 192 -4.15 0.86 -6.32
N PHE A 193 -3.66 0.40 -7.44
CA PHE A 193 -3.32 1.20 -8.61
C PHE A 193 -3.67 0.47 -9.90
N TYR A 194 -3.79 1.19 -11.00
CA TYR A 194 -3.80 0.65 -12.35
C TYR A 194 -2.76 1.38 -13.21
N ILE A 195 -2.38 0.74 -14.30
CA ILE A 195 -1.33 1.24 -15.20
C ILE A 195 -1.98 1.72 -16.48
N THR A 196 -1.66 2.94 -16.88
CA THR A 196 -2.08 3.49 -18.18
C THR A 196 -0.82 3.78 -19.00
N PRO A 197 -0.57 3.01 -20.06
CA PRO A 197 0.54 3.30 -20.97
C PRO A 197 0.34 4.66 -21.66
N GLN A 198 1.39 5.47 -21.69
CA GLN A 198 1.42 6.70 -22.47
C GLN A 198 2.41 6.51 -23.63
N TYR A 199 1.91 6.62 -24.84
CA TYR A 199 2.75 6.59 -26.03
C TYR A 199 3.06 8.03 -26.43
N GLN A 200 4.34 8.35 -26.52
CA GLN A 200 4.74 9.59 -27.17
C GLN A 200 4.52 9.38 -28.68
N GLY A 201 3.62 10.17 -29.26
CA GLY A 201 3.36 10.19 -30.69
C GLY A 201 4.48 10.88 -31.48
#